data_1fb5eaafbc62f347f8453f18bb2e8adc
#
_entry.id   1fb5eaafbc62f347f8453f18bb2e8adc
#
_cell.length_a   1.000
_cell.length_b   1.000
_cell.length_c   1.000
_cell.angle_alpha   90.00
_cell.angle_beta   90.00
_cell.angle_gamma   90.00
#
_symmetry.space_group_name_H-M   'P 1'
#
loop_
_entity.id
_entity.type
_entity.pdbx_description
1 polymer ?
#
loop_
_entity_poly.entity_id
_entity_poly.type
_entity_poly.pdbx_seq_one_letter_code
_entity_poly.pdbx_strand_id
1 'polypeptide(L)'
;MKRSIFAFSAITALGLVLLSSSIVAQQGTLRQQLVGTWTLVSEETTAQNGTKEQPYGPNPRGILILDASRRYATVRARPDRPKFKSSSQPTTEELVAARAFGAHFGTWSVTDKTLTLHLESALRPNNEGTDVKNSVSLAGDELKVSGVIPATAVRFEVVYRRAR
;
A
#
# COMPACT_ATOMS: atom_id res chain seq x y z
N MET A 1 64.02 -47.42 -47.35
CA MET A 1 63.10 -47.51 -46.19
C MET A 1 63.04 -46.13 -45.53
N LYS A 2 62.01 -45.35 -45.80
CA LYS A 2 61.83 -44.02 -45.22
C LYS A 2 60.57 -44.07 -44.37
N ARG A 3 60.68 -43.88 -43.04
CA ARG A 3 59.59 -43.82 -42.11
C ARG A 3 59.15 -42.32 -41.92
N SER A 4 57.97 -41.96 -42.36
CA SER A 4 57.35 -40.66 -42.12
C SER A 4 56.64 -40.67 -40.76
N ILE A 5 57.04 -39.77 -39.94
CA ILE A 5 56.39 -39.51 -38.62
C ILE A 5 55.38 -38.42 -38.82
N PHE A 6 54.05 -38.70 -38.63
CA PHE A 6 53.01 -37.76 -38.60
C PHE A 6 52.86 -37.22 -37.16
N ALA A 7 53.10 -35.93 -37.00
CA ALA A 7 52.84 -35.22 -35.74
C ALA A 7 51.39 -34.81 -35.71
N PHE A 8 50.61 -35.30 -34.74
CA PHE A 8 49.27 -34.84 -34.45
C PHE A 8 49.36 -33.65 -33.49
N SER A 9 48.99 -32.47 -33.98
CA SER A 9 48.79 -31.30 -33.14
C SER A 9 47.37 -31.34 -32.53
N ALA A 10 47.28 -31.57 -31.24
CA ALA A 10 46.04 -31.45 -30.49
C ALA A 10 45.80 -29.98 -30.11
N ILE A 11 44.82 -29.34 -30.76
CA ILE A 11 44.35 -28.02 -30.38
C ILE A 11 43.33 -28.19 -29.24
N THR A 12 43.75 -27.84 -28.02
CA THR A 12 42.88 -27.80 -26.84
C THR A 12 42.10 -26.47 -26.86
N ALA A 13 40.86 -26.50 -27.32
CA ALA A 13 39.97 -25.37 -27.22
C ALA A 13 39.47 -25.24 -25.77
N LEU A 14 40.03 -24.29 -25.03
CA LEU A 14 39.59 -23.92 -23.68
C LEU A 14 38.29 -23.11 -23.80
N GLY A 15 37.15 -23.79 -23.66
CA GLY A 15 35.84 -23.16 -23.65
C GLY A 15 35.62 -22.33 -22.35
N LEU A 16 35.68 -21.01 -22.47
CA LEU A 16 35.35 -20.08 -21.39
C LEU A 16 33.82 -20.08 -21.22
N VAL A 17 33.33 -20.89 -20.29
CA VAL A 17 31.89 -20.85 -19.88
C VAL A 17 31.67 -19.61 -19.03
N LEU A 18 31.16 -18.56 -19.66
CA LEU A 18 30.63 -17.38 -18.95
C LEU A 18 29.38 -17.80 -18.20
N LEU A 19 29.52 -18.10 -16.91
CA LEU A 19 28.42 -18.24 -15.98
C LEU A 19 27.80 -16.85 -15.81
N SER A 20 26.78 -16.56 -16.61
CA SER A 20 25.90 -15.41 -16.41
C SER A 20 25.15 -15.62 -15.09
N SER A 21 25.73 -15.17 -13.98
CA SER A 21 25.05 -15.08 -12.70
C SER A 21 23.92 -14.10 -12.85
N SER A 22 22.72 -14.57 -13.17
CA SER A 22 21.50 -13.81 -13.08
C SER A 22 21.35 -13.41 -11.62
N ILE A 23 21.69 -12.15 -11.30
CA ILE A 23 21.34 -11.52 -10.02
C ILE A 23 19.83 -11.36 -10.06
N VAL A 24 19.09 -12.40 -9.71
CA VAL A 24 17.70 -12.28 -9.30
C VAL A 24 17.77 -11.51 -7.98
N ALA A 25 17.63 -10.19 -8.09
CA ALA A 25 17.44 -9.36 -6.91
C ALA A 25 16.29 -9.99 -6.14
N GLN A 26 16.58 -10.57 -4.97
CA GLN A 26 15.62 -11.26 -4.13
C GLN A 26 14.63 -10.20 -3.64
N GLN A 27 13.56 -10.01 -4.42
CA GLN A 27 12.48 -9.11 -4.03
C GLN A 27 11.95 -9.64 -2.70
N GLY A 28 12.09 -8.86 -1.64
CA GLY A 28 11.57 -9.23 -0.32
C GLY A 28 10.10 -9.61 -0.41
N THR A 29 9.61 -10.39 0.54
CA THR A 29 8.19 -10.77 0.59
C THR A 29 7.29 -9.51 0.53
N LEU A 30 6.06 -9.63 0.03
CA LEU A 30 5.11 -8.51 0.00
C LEU A 30 5.01 -7.82 1.36
N ARG A 31 5.02 -8.59 2.45
CA ARG A 31 5.05 -8.05 3.81
C ARG A 31 6.23 -7.12 4.04
N GLN A 32 7.44 -7.52 3.69
CA GLN A 32 8.65 -6.69 3.84
C GLN A 32 8.58 -5.43 2.98
N GLN A 33 8.02 -5.57 1.78
CA GLN A 33 7.85 -4.45 0.85
C GLN A 33 6.78 -3.46 1.33
N LEU A 34 5.76 -3.90 2.05
CA LEU A 34 4.71 -3.03 2.58
C LEU A 34 5.15 -2.23 3.80
N VAL A 35 6.14 -2.70 4.57
CA VAL A 35 6.66 -1.96 5.73
C VAL A 35 7.16 -0.59 5.31
N GLY A 36 6.70 0.44 6.02
CA GLY A 36 7.09 1.83 5.80
C GLY A 36 5.96 2.82 5.99
N THR A 37 6.25 4.06 5.62
CA THR A 37 5.29 5.16 5.62
C THR A 37 4.85 5.45 4.20
N TRP A 38 3.55 5.65 4.03
CA TRP A 38 2.90 5.84 2.76
C TRP A 38 2.07 7.12 2.80
N THR A 39 2.31 8.03 1.86
CA THR A 39 1.55 9.28 1.72
C THR A 39 0.32 9.02 0.86
N LEU A 40 -0.84 9.48 1.29
CA LEU A 40 -2.08 9.40 0.55
C LEU A 40 -2.00 10.24 -0.74
N VAL A 41 -2.35 9.63 -1.87
CA VAL A 41 -2.42 10.30 -3.17
C VAL A 41 -3.87 10.56 -3.55
N SER A 42 -4.72 9.54 -3.46
CA SER A 42 -6.14 9.65 -3.78
C SER A 42 -6.97 8.60 -3.03
N GLU A 43 -8.25 8.91 -2.84
CA GLU A 43 -9.27 7.95 -2.44
C GLU A 43 -10.52 8.18 -3.27
N GLU A 44 -10.99 7.13 -3.91
CA GLU A 44 -12.23 7.12 -4.68
C GLU A 44 -13.18 6.06 -4.10
N THR A 45 -14.44 6.39 -3.99
CA THR A 45 -15.51 5.45 -3.69
C THR A 45 -16.44 5.33 -4.88
N THR A 46 -17.00 4.13 -5.09
CA THR A 46 -17.96 3.87 -6.16
C THR A 46 -19.19 3.20 -5.55
N ALA A 47 -20.31 3.89 -5.61
CA ALA A 47 -21.60 3.37 -5.15
C ALA A 47 -22.13 2.25 -6.08
N GLN A 48 -23.14 1.51 -5.64
CA GLN A 48 -23.73 0.41 -6.43
C GLN A 48 -24.30 0.89 -7.78
N ASN A 49 -24.81 2.11 -7.84
CA ASN A 49 -25.32 2.75 -9.06
C ASN A 49 -24.20 3.29 -10.00
N GLY A 50 -22.93 3.07 -9.64
CA GLY A 50 -21.79 3.56 -10.43
C GLY A 50 -21.34 4.98 -10.11
N THR A 51 -22.03 5.71 -9.23
CA THR A 51 -21.62 7.07 -8.84
C THR A 51 -20.27 7.02 -8.12
N LYS A 52 -19.35 7.87 -8.58
CA LYS A 52 -18.00 8.00 -8.02
C LYS A 52 -17.90 9.27 -7.18
N GLU A 53 -17.24 9.14 -6.04
CA GLU A 53 -17.00 10.24 -5.11
C GLU A 53 -15.57 10.22 -4.58
N GLN A 54 -15.05 11.38 -4.23
CA GLN A 54 -13.77 11.54 -3.55
C GLN A 54 -14.03 12.07 -2.13
N PRO A 55 -14.19 11.20 -1.15
CA PRO A 55 -14.64 11.60 0.21
C PRO A 55 -13.69 12.60 0.88
N TYR A 56 -12.41 12.57 0.50
CA TYR A 56 -11.41 13.52 1.00
C TYR A 56 -10.98 14.57 -0.04
N GLY A 57 -11.74 14.69 -1.14
CA GLY A 57 -11.45 15.64 -2.22
C GLY A 57 -10.34 15.20 -3.16
N PRO A 58 -10.03 16.03 -4.18
CA PRO A 58 -9.08 15.66 -5.25
C PRO A 58 -7.61 15.64 -4.81
N ASN A 59 -7.28 16.36 -3.73
CA ASN A 59 -5.92 16.44 -3.17
C ASN A 59 -5.95 16.13 -1.67
N PRO A 60 -6.27 14.89 -1.28
CA PRO A 60 -6.40 14.52 0.13
C PRO A 60 -5.06 14.60 0.85
N ARG A 61 -5.11 14.81 2.17
CA ARG A 61 -3.95 14.69 3.05
C ARG A 61 -4.08 13.43 3.87
N GLY A 62 -3.00 12.69 4.00
CA GLY A 62 -3.04 11.50 4.86
C GLY A 62 -1.77 10.67 4.78
N ILE A 63 -1.71 9.74 5.70
CA ILE A 63 -0.62 8.76 5.79
C ILE A 63 -1.20 7.40 6.14
N LEU A 64 -0.48 6.36 5.73
CA LEU A 64 -0.59 5.01 6.24
C LEU A 64 0.81 4.58 6.69
N ILE A 65 0.93 4.16 7.92
CA ILE A 65 2.15 3.58 8.48
C ILE A 65 1.91 2.09 8.68
N LEU A 66 2.76 1.26 8.11
CA LEU A 66 2.80 -0.19 8.32
C LEU A 66 4.17 -0.52 8.91
N ASP A 67 4.22 -0.84 10.19
CA ASP A 67 5.48 -1.04 10.86
C ASP A 67 5.89 -2.53 10.89
N ALA A 68 7.18 -2.80 11.07
CA ALA A 68 7.73 -4.15 11.06
C ALA A 68 7.20 -5.02 12.21
N SER A 69 6.80 -4.42 13.35
CA SER A 69 6.19 -5.07 14.51
C SER A 69 4.71 -5.43 14.32
N ARG A 70 4.16 -5.19 13.10
CA ARG A 70 2.76 -5.41 12.73
C ARG A 70 1.79 -4.39 13.32
N ARG A 71 2.26 -3.24 13.74
CA ARG A 71 1.41 -2.11 14.11
C ARG A 71 1.13 -1.27 12.87
N TYR A 72 -0.05 -0.70 12.79
CA TYR A 72 -0.36 0.27 11.76
C TYR A 72 -1.11 1.47 12.34
N ALA A 73 -1.00 2.58 11.63
CA ALA A 73 -1.85 3.75 11.83
C ALA A 73 -2.17 4.38 10.47
N THR A 74 -3.38 4.88 10.32
CA THR A 74 -3.77 5.66 9.14
C THR A 74 -4.57 6.87 9.53
N VAL A 75 -4.29 7.96 8.82
CA VAL A 75 -5.02 9.24 8.94
C VAL A 75 -5.31 9.75 7.54
N ARG A 76 -6.53 10.22 7.32
CA ARG A 76 -6.99 10.80 6.06
C ARG A 76 -7.82 12.04 6.32
N ALA A 77 -7.63 13.09 5.55
CA ALA A 77 -8.30 14.35 5.75
C ALA A 77 -8.48 15.14 4.44
N ARG A 78 -9.56 15.88 4.32
CA ARG A 78 -9.67 16.94 3.33
C ARG A 78 -8.76 18.11 3.72
N PRO A 79 -8.03 18.71 2.78
CA PRO A 79 -7.13 19.83 3.06
C PRO A 79 -7.88 21.14 3.34
N ASP A 80 -9.09 21.29 2.79
CA ASP A 80 -9.92 22.51 2.77
C ASP A 80 -10.93 22.59 3.94
N ARG A 81 -10.71 21.81 5.00
CA ARG A 81 -11.58 21.88 6.19
C ARG A 81 -11.45 23.25 6.85
N PRO A 82 -12.59 23.93 7.11
CA PRO A 82 -12.57 25.22 7.79
C PRO A 82 -12.02 25.09 9.21
N LYS A 83 -11.31 26.11 9.66
CA LYS A 83 -10.92 26.22 11.07
C LYS A 83 -12.14 26.60 11.90
N PHE A 84 -12.24 26.05 13.08
CA PHE A 84 -13.28 26.48 14.05
C PHE A 84 -13.07 27.93 14.44
N LYS A 85 -14.12 28.68 14.50
CA LYS A 85 -14.11 30.06 15.03
C LYS A 85 -13.84 30.08 16.54
N SER A 86 -14.34 29.04 17.23
CA SER A 86 -14.09 28.81 18.66
C SER A 86 -13.75 27.34 18.87
N SER A 87 -12.65 27.04 19.56
CA SER A 87 -12.27 25.66 19.91
C SER A 87 -13.16 25.06 20.99
N SER A 88 -13.82 25.88 21.80
CA SER A 88 -14.69 25.46 22.92
C SER A 88 -16.16 25.30 22.53
N GLN A 89 -16.59 25.99 21.47
CA GLN A 89 -18.00 26.02 21.03
C GLN A 89 -18.07 26.02 19.50
N PRO A 90 -17.69 24.91 18.81
CA PRO A 90 -17.83 24.83 17.38
C PRO A 90 -19.31 24.77 16.98
N THR A 91 -19.65 25.39 15.86
CA THR A 91 -21.01 25.31 15.28
C THR A 91 -21.29 23.93 14.71
N THR A 92 -22.56 23.62 14.44
CA THR A 92 -22.96 22.36 13.81
C THR A 92 -22.30 22.19 12.44
N GLU A 93 -22.20 23.25 11.62
CA GLU A 93 -21.59 23.28 10.32
C GLU A 93 -20.08 22.95 10.40
N GLU A 94 -19.39 23.53 11.39
CA GLU A 94 -17.98 23.28 11.65
C GLU A 94 -17.74 21.83 12.07
N LEU A 95 -18.63 21.27 12.91
CA LEU A 95 -18.57 19.85 13.28
C LEU A 95 -18.81 18.92 12.09
N VAL A 96 -19.74 19.25 11.20
CA VAL A 96 -19.98 18.50 9.96
C VAL A 96 -18.74 18.53 9.06
N ALA A 97 -18.15 19.71 8.89
CA ALA A 97 -16.94 19.87 8.09
C ALA A 97 -15.73 19.12 8.70
N ALA A 98 -15.65 19.03 10.02
CA ALA A 98 -14.62 18.26 10.71
C ALA A 98 -14.71 16.75 10.44
N ARG A 99 -15.89 16.23 10.08
CA ARG A 99 -16.12 14.83 9.75
C ARG A 99 -15.41 14.37 8.46
N ALA A 100 -14.92 15.29 7.63
CA ALA A 100 -14.05 14.98 6.50
C ALA A 100 -12.62 14.62 6.98
N PHE A 101 -12.56 13.75 7.97
CA PHE A 101 -11.38 13.21 8.62
C PHE A 101 -11.64 11.74 8.93
N GLY A 102 -10.64 10.91 8.75
CA GLY A 102 -10.68 9.49 9.07
C GLY A 102 -9.39 9.08 9.75
N ALA A 103 -9.50 8.33 10.84
CA ALA A 103 -8.33 7.81 11.53
C ALA A 103 -8.66 6.45 12.17
N HIS A 104 -7.72 5.55 12.13
CA HIS A 104 -7.75 4.30 12.89
C HIS A 104 -6.34 3.73 13.00
N PHE A 105 -6.13 2.90 14.02
CA PHE A 105 -4.89 2.17 14.22
C PHE A 105 -5.16 0.79 14.80
N GLY A 106 -4.13 -0.04 14.80
CA GLY A 106 -4.21 -1.39 15.35
C GLY A 106 -3.08 -2.27 14.84
N THR A 107 -3.40 -3.52 14.52
CA THR A 107 -2.43 -4.46 13.96
C THR A 107 -2.75 -4.80 12.50
N TRP A 108 -1.72 -5.22 11.76
CA TRP A 108 -1.87 -5.59 10.35
C TRP A 108 -1.17 -6.91 10.02
N SER A 109 -1.71 -7.57 9.03
CA SER A 109 -1.09 -8.72 8.39
C SER A 109 -1.36 -8.71 6.89
N VAL A 110 -0.54 -9.45 6.14
CA VAL A 110 -0.79 -9.66 4.71
C VAL A 110 -0.56 -11.14 4.38
N THR A 111 -1.51 -11.71 3.65
CA THR A 111 -1.43 -13.07 3.10
C THR A 111 -1.83 -12.99 1.64
N ASP A 112 -0.98 -13.50 0.74
CA ASP A 112 -1.11 -13.35 -0.70
C ASP A 112 -1.21 -11.86 -1.08
N LYS A 113 -2.39 -11.42 -1.53
CA LYS A 113 -2.69 -10.01 -1.86
C LYS A 113 -3.78 -9.42 -0.97
N THR A 114 -4.02 -10.02 0.19
CA THR A 114 -5.01 -9.56 1.16
C THR A 114 -4.32 -8.91 2.35
N LEU A 115 -4.50 -7.60 2.51
CA LEU A 115 -4.11 -6.83 3.68
C LEU A 115 -5.27 -6.89 4.69
N THR A 116 -5.02 -7.47 5.84
CA THR A 116 -5.96 -7.48 6.97
C THR A 116 -5.52 -6.44 7.99
N LEU A 117 -6.43 -5.55 8.36
CA LEU A 117 -6.27 -4.56 9.42
C LEU A 117 -7.21 -4.91 10.56
N HIS A 118 -6.67 -5.20 11.73
CA HIS A 118 -7.45 -5.32 12.97
C HIS A 118 -7.52 -3.95 13.64
N LEU A 119 -8.71 -3.39 13.77
CA LEU A 119 -8.91 -2.03 14.28
C LEU A 119 -9.00 -2.06 15.80
N GLU A 120 -7.96 -1.61 16.49
CA GLU A 120 -7.98 -1.48 17.96
C GLU A 120 -8.69 -0.21 18.39
N SER A 121 -8.53 0.88 17.62
CA SER A 121 -9.31 2.10 17.81
C SER A 121 -9.54 2.83 16.49
N ALA A 122 -10.67 3.47 16.38
CA ALA A 122 -11.11 4.13 15.17
C ALA A 122 -11.92 5.39 15.49
N LEU A 123 -11.90 6.39 14.57
CA LEU A 123 -12.77 7.55 14.65
C LEU A 123 -14.26 7.18 14.78
N ARG A 124 -14.65 6.03 14.21
CA ARG A 124 -16.00 5.46 14.38
C ARG A 124 -15.91 4.29 15.34
N PRO A 125 -16.34 4.42 16.59
CA PRO A 125 -16.22 3.37 17.62
C PRO A 125 -16.83 2.01 17.22
N ASN A 126 -17.89 2.03 16.40
CA ASN A 126 -18.53 0.82 15.89
C ASN A 126 -17.62 -0.08 15.05
N ASN A 127 -16.49 0.44 14.60
CA ASN A 127 -15.50 -0.33 13.82
C ASN A 127 -14.41 -0.95 14.70
N GLU A 128 -14.35 -0.59 15.99
CA GLU A 128 -13.33 -1.10 16.90
C GLU A 128 -13.53 -2.60 17.16
N GLY A 129 -12.43 -3.33 17.31
CA GLY A 129 -12.43 -4.78 17.49
C GLY A 129 -12.74 -5.57 16.21
N THR A 130 -12.86 -4.93 15.04
CA THR A 130 -13.17 -5.61 13.77
C THR A 130 -11.95 -5.79 12.88
N ASP A 131 -12.01 -6.78 12.00
CA ASP A 131 -11.05 -7.03 10.93
C ASP A 131 -11.56 -6.47 9.61
N VAL A 132 -10.76 -5.63 8.97
CA VAL A 132 -11.03 -5.13 7.62
C VAL A 132 -10.05 -5.77 6.66
N LYS A 133 -10.59 -6.54 5.68
CA LYS A 133 -9.81 -7.24 4.66
C LYS A 133 -9.88 -6.49 3.34
N ASN A 134 -8.72 -6.13 2.80
CA ASN A 134 -8.60 -5.34 1.59
C ASN A 134 -7.67 -6.05 0.60
N SER A 135 -7.97 -5.92 -0.69
CA SER A 135 -7.00 -6.28 -1.72
C SER A 135 -5.89 -5.26 -1.76
N VAL A 136 -4.66 -5.73 -1.94
CA VAL A 136 -3.48 -4.87 -2.02
C VAL A 136 -2.66 -5.21 -3.26
N SER A 137 -2.17 -4.17 -3.93
CA SER A 137 -1.18 -4.27 -4.99
C SER A 137 -0.09 -3.22 -4.81
N LEU A 138 1.14 -3.61 -5.11
CA LEU A 138 2.32 -2.77 -5.00
C LEU A 138 3.06 -2.77 -6.33
N ALA A 139 3.31 -1.59 -6.87
CA ALA A 139 4.06 -1.38 -8.10
C ALA A 139 5.10 -0.27 -7.85
N GLY A 140 6.37 -0.66 -7.63
CA GLY A 140 7.42 0.26 -7.23
C GLY A 140 7.06 0.99 -5.93
N ASP A 141 6.96 2.31 -6.00
CA ASP A 141 6.60 3.17 -4.86
C ASP A 141 5.08 3.45 -4.74
N GLU A 142 4.25 2.81 -5.57
CA GLU A 142 2.80 2.99 -5.53
C GLU A 142 2.12 1.78 -4.89
N LEU A 143 1.36 2.04 -3.83
CA LEU A 143 0.54 1.07 -3.11
C LEU A 143 -0.94 1.37 -3.35
N LYS A 144 -1.68 0.41 -3.91
CA LYS A 144 -3.14 0.47 -4.03
C LYS A 144 -3.78 -0.46 -3.01
N VAL A 145 -4.77 0.06 -2.32
CA VAL A 145 -5.60 -0.68 -1.36
C VAL A 145 -7.05 -0.54 -1.78
N SER A 146 -7.73 -1.64 -2.00
CA SER A 146 -9.12 -1.62 -2.45
C SER A 146 -9.98 -2.62 -1.69
N GLY A 147 -11.26 -2.32 -1.58
CA GLY A 147 -12.19 -3.17 -0.87
C GLY A 147 -13.64 -2.75 -1.06
N VAL A 148 -14.49 -3.33 -0.24
CA VAL A 148 -15.93 -3.02 -0.18
C VAL A 148 -16.28 -2.70 1.26
N ILE A 149 -17.03 -1.65 1.48
CA ILE A 149 -17.61 -1.31 2.78
C ILE A 149 -18.86 -2.19 2.97
N PRO A 150 -18.83 -3.19 3.88
CA PRO A 150 -19.91 -4.19 3.94
C PRO A 150 -21.30 -3.58 4.18
N ALA A 151 -21.39 -2.57 5.03
CA ALA A 151 -22.65 -1.92 5.41
C ALA A 151 -23.37 -1.22 4.25
N THR A 152 -22.66 -0.81 3.21
CA THR A 152 -23.21 -0.01 2.10
C THR A 152 -22.96 -0.62 0.73
N ALA A 153 -22.17 -1.69 0.66
CA ALA A 153 -21.64 -2.28 -0.57
C ALA A 153 -20.92 -1.28 -1.51
N VAL A 154 -20.48 -0.15 -0.96
CA VAL A 154 -19.67 0.84 -1.66
C VAL A 154 -18.26 0.28 -1.84
N ARG A 155 -17.75 0.28 -3.06
CA ARG A 155 -16.36 -0.06 -3.36
C ARG A 155 -15.50 1.16 -3.08
N PHE A 156 -14.27 0.93 -2.68
CA PHE A 156 -13.28 1.99 -2.57
C PHE A 156 -11.94 1.55 -3.15
N GLU A 157 -11.19 2.52 -3.62
CA GLU A 157 -9.79 2.40 -3.99
C GLU A 157 -9.02 3.56 -3.35
N VAL A 158 -7.92 3.24 -2.68
CA VAL A 158 -7.01 4.21 -2.07
C VAL A 158 -5.63 4.00 -2.69
N VAL A 159 -5.06 5.08 -3.18
CA VAL A 159 -3.71 5.09 -3.74
C VAL A 159 -2.78 5.83 -2.79
N TYR A 160 -1.68 5.19 -2.48
CA TYR A 160 -0.61 5.75 -1.67
C TYR A 160 0.70 5.75 -2.45
N ARG A 161 1.61 6.63 -2.08
CA ARG A 161 3.00 6.65 -2.53
C ARG A 161 3.93 6.53 -1.33
N ARG A 162 5.01 5.77 -1.49
CA ARG A 162 6.02 5.63 -0.45
C ARG A 162 6.57 7.00 -0.04
N ALA A 163 6.55 7.30 1.26
CA ALA A 163 7.17 8.51 1.77
C ALA A 163 8.70 8.40 1.63
N ARG A 164 9.32 9.50 1.24
CA ARG A 164 10.78 9.65 1.15
C ARG A 164 11.33 10.35 2.35
#